data_3cb1aa5c66674e9607131753e9b00c96
#
_entry.id   3cb1aa5c66674e9607131753e9b00c96
#
_cell.length_a   1.000
_cell.length_b   1.000
_cell.length_c   1.000
_cell.angle_alpha   90.00
_cell.angle_beta   90.00
_cell.angle_gamma   90.00
#
_symmetry.space_group_name_H-M   'P 1'
#
loop_
_entity.id
_entity.type
_entity.pdbx_description
1 polymer ?
#
loop_
_entity_poly.entity_id
_entity_poly.type
_entity_poly.pdbx_seq_one_letter_code
_entity_poly.pdbx_strand_id
1 'polypeptide(L)'
;GKVIFLKSDGAGGNERLLSGELLARLKAEGYKVTELPAGYTDDCLASALSLKERNILVPDMSDKAGVKALVKRLAKVRTDYPGFNVSLIGYPEWQAYADELAAEYYKLDTYIFANYYYNVYAPATKNFVHDYKSWFHTDMLNVYPRMALLGHDCGLVAIEGLLKEGKDFPANSFGVPQ
;
A
#
# COMPACT_ATOMS: atom_id res chain seq x y z
N GLY A 1 -2.72 -20.54 -3.77
CA GLY A 1 -3.79 -19.59 -3.45
C GLY A 1 -4.53 -19.15 -4.71
N LYS A 2 -5.70 -18.61 -4.55
CA LYS A 2 -6.53 -18.08 -5.63
C LYS A 2 -6.37 -16.56 -5.69
N VAL A 3 -6.05 -16.01 -6.87
CA VAL A 3 -5.92 -14.57 -7.06
C VAL A 3 -7.18 -14.01 -7.72
N ILE A 4 -7.73 -12.93 -7.14
CA ILE A 4 -8.98 -12.30 -7.59
C ILE A 4 -8.72 -10.81 -7.78
N PHE A 5 -8.82 -10.33 -9.01
CA PHE A 5 -8.74 -8.92 -9.33
C PHE A 5 -10.09 -8.26 -9.20
N LEU A 6 -10.14 -7.15 -8.48
CA LEU A 6 -11.35 -6.36 -8.24
C LEU A 6 -11.25 -5.06 -9.08
N LYS A 7 -12.00 -5.00 -10.16
CA LYS A 7 -12.01 -3.82 -11.05
C LYS A 7 -12.91 -2.72 -10.49
N SER A 8 -12.53 -1.47 -10.72
CA SER A 8 -13.31 -0.28 -10.38
C SER A 8 -13.55 0.61 -11.60
N ASP A 9 -14.63 1.40 -11.57
CA ASP A 9 -14.96 2.34 -12.66
C ASP A 9 -14.04 3.56 -12.67
N GLY A 10 -13.44 3.92 -11.53
CA GLY A 10 -12.61 5.10 -11.33
C GLY A 10 -11.11 4.83 -11.19
N ALA A 11 -10.62 3.65 -11.61
CA ALA A 11 -9.21 3.32 -11.47
C ALA A 11 -8.32 4.34 -12.18
N GLY A 12 -7.37 4.94 -11.45
CA GLY A 12 -6.33 5.80 -11.97
C GLY A 12 -5.37 5.08 -12.91
N GLY A 13 -4.51 5.84 -13.61
CA GLY A 13 -3.62 5.28 -14.62
C GLY A 13 -2.61 4.26 -14.05
N ASN A 14 -1.97 4.57 -12.93
CA ASN A 14 -0.87 3.75 -12.38
C ASN A 14 -1.38 2.45 -11.75
N GLU A 15 -2.48 2.47 -11.00
CA GLU A 15 -3.07 1.29 -10.37
C GLU A 15 -3.57 0.30 -11.44
N ARG A 16 -4.19 0.82 -12.50
CA ARG A 16 -4.66 0.02 -13.62
C ARG A 16 -3.51 -0.60 -14.42
N LEU A 17 -2.41 0.15 -14.63
CA LEU A 17 -1.21 -0.37 -15.26
C LEU A 17 -0.59 -1.49 -14.44
N LEU A 18 -0.34 -1.25 -13.15
CA LEU A 18 0.27 -2.23 -12.27
C LEU A 18 -0.58 -3.49 -12.14
N SER A 19 -1.90 -3.34 -11.92
CA SER A 19 -2.81 -4.49 -11.84
C SER A 19 -2.89 -5.25 -13.14
N GLY A 20 -2.83 -4.55 -14.29
CA GLY A 20 -2.82 -5.16 -15.62
C GLY A 20 -1.55 -5.94 -15.91
N GLU A 21 -0.38 -5.39 -15.60
CA GLU A 21 0.90 -6.08 -15.76
C GLU A 21 1.00 -7.31 -14.85
N LEU A 22 0.60 -7.16 -13.58
CA LEU A 22 0.57 -8.28 -12.63
C LEU A 22 -0.37 -9.38 -13.12
N LEU A 23 -1.55 -9.04 -13.60
CA LEU A 23 -2.52 -9.96 -14.17
C LEU A 23 -1.95 -10.73 -15.37
N ALA A 24 -1.32 -10.01 -16.31
CA ALA A 24 -0.71 -10.61 -17.49
C ALA A 24 0.41 -11.58 -17.12
N ARG A 25 1.26 -11.18 -16.18
CA ARG A 25 2.38 -12.02 -15.70
C ARG A 25 1.88 -13.28 -14.99
N LEU A 26 0.90 -13.15 -14.09
CA LEU A 26 0.33 -14.32 -13.39
C LEU A 26 -0.31 -15.31 -14.36
N LYS A 27 -1.02 -14.82 -15.39
CA LYS A 27 -1.58 -15.69 -16.44
C LYS A 27 -0.49 -16.39 -17.25
N ALA A 28 0.58 -15.68 -17.60
CA ALA A 28 1.71 -16.24 -18.33
C ALA A 28 2.45 -17.34 -17.54
N GLU A 29 2.51 -17.20 -16.22
CA GLU A 29 3.09 -18.20 -15.30
C GLU A 29 2.12 -19.35 -14.95
N GLY A 30 0.91 -19.37 -15.53
CA GLY A 30 -0.07 -20.44 -15.35
C GLY A 30 -0.92 -20.36 -14.07
N TYR A 31 -0.91 -19.24 -13.37
CA TYR A 31 -1.78 -19.05 -12.20
C TYR A 31 -3.24 -18.93 -12.59
N LYS A 32 -4.12 -19.54 -11.78
CA LYS A 32 -5.57 -19.37 -11.92
C LYS A 32 -5.99 -18.01 -11.35
N VAL A 33 -6.40 -17.12 -12.23
CA VAL A 33 -6.82 -15.76 -11.86
C VAL A 33 -8.28 -15.57 -12.21
N THR A 34 -9.03 -14.94 -11.31
CA THR A 34 -10.42 -14.51 -11.51
C THR A 34 -10.44 -12.99 -11.57
N GLU A 35 -11.19 -12.42 -12.51
CA GLU A 35 -11.43 -10.98 -12.60
C GLU A 35 -12.89 -10.69 -12.31
N LEU A 36 -13.15 -9.82 -11.35
CA LEU A 36 -14.50 -9.29 -11.09
C LEU A 36 -14.61 -7.90 -11.74
N PRO A 37 -15.63 -7.68 -12.60
CA PRO A 37 -15.83 -6.39 -13.26
C PRO A 37 -16.20 -5.31 -12.25
N ALA A 38 -16.07 -4.05 -12.62
CA ALA A 38 -16.60 -2.95 -11.85
C ALA A 38 -18.10 -3.17 -11.56
N GLY A 39 -18.54 -2.76 -10.38
CA GLY A 39 -19.93 -2.97 -9.95
C GLY A 39 -20.31 -4.41 -9.57
N TYR A 40 -19.34 -5.32 -9.39
CA TYR A 40 -19.63 -6.68 -8.91
C TYR A 40 -20.42 -6.67 -7.59
N THR A 41 -21.35 -7.63 -7.44
CA THR A 41 -22.17 -7.82 -6.23
C THR A 41 -21.40 -8.62 -5.17
N ASP A 42 -21.92 -8.62 -3.92
CA ASP A 42 -21.35 -9.43 -2.85
C ASP A 42 -21.53 -10.94 -3.14
N ASP A 43 -22.59 -11.33 -3.82
CA ASP A 43 -22.80 -12.73 -4.25
C ASP A 43 -21.77 -13.14 -5.32
N CYS A 44 -21.44 -12.25 -6.27
CA CYS A 44 -20.37 -12.49 -7.23
C CYS A 44 -19.02 -12.65 -6.53
N LEU A 45 -18.72 -11.81 -5.54
CA LEU A 45 -17.51 -11.91 -4.75
C LEU A 45 -17.46 -13.22 -3.96
N ALA A 46 -18.54 -13.56 -3.24
CA ALA A 46 -18.63 -14.80 -2.46
C ALA A 46 -18.45 -16.05 -3.35
N SER A 47 -19.05 -16.04 -4.53
CA SER A 47 -18.93 -17.14 -5.51
C SER A 47 -17.49 -17.24 -6.07
N ALA A 48 -16.78 -16.14 -6.13
CA ALA A 48 -15.37 -16.11 -6.58
C ALA A 48 -14.40 -16.59 -5.50
N LEU A 49 -14.76 -16.55 -4.22
CA LEU A 49 -13.90 -16.96 -3.10
C LEU A 49 -13.83 -18.49 -2.97
N SER A 50 -12.70 -18.98 -2.51
CA SER A 50 -12.46 -20.40 -2.19
C SER A 50 -12.45 -20.61 -0.68
N LEU A 51 -13.16 -21.64 -0.20
CA LEU A 51 -13.09 -22.07 1.19
C LEU A 51 -11.85 -22.92 1.49
N LYS A 52 -11.23 -23.48 0.45
CA LYS A 52 -10.09 -24.42 0.59
C LYS A 52 -8.72 -23.72 0.47
N GLU A 53 -8.69 -22.60 -0.22
CA GLU A 53 -7.45 -21.90 -0.54
C GLU A 53 -7.47 -20.48 0.01
N ARG A 54 -6.28 -19.90 0.19
CA ARG A 54 -6.13 -18.48 0.49
C ARG A 54 -6.57 -17.67 -0.73
N ASN A 55 -7.45 -16.71 -0.51
CA ASN A 55 -7.93 -15.78 -1.53
C ASN A 55 -7.12 -14.48 -1.45
N ILE A 56 -6.41 -14.15 -2.51
CA ILE A 56 -5.62 -12.93 -2.61
C ILE A 56 -6.42 -11.95 -3.46
N LEU A 57 -6.88 -10.87 -2.84
CA LEU A 57 -7.66 -9.83 -3.51
C LEU A 57 -6.74 -8.71 -3.97
N VAL A 58 -6.81 -8.37 -5.24
CA VAL A 58 -6.02 -7.31 -5.87
C VAL A 58 -6.98 -6.27 -6.46
N PRO A 59 -7.29 -5.18 -5.74
CA PRO A 59 -8.08 -4.08 -6.27
C PRO A 59 -7.25 -3.20 -7.21
N ASP A 60 -7.90 -2.38 -8.03
CA ASP A 60 -7.27 -1.42 -8.92
C ASP A 60 -7.58 0.04 -8.54
N MET A 61 -7.58 0.34 -7.24
CA MET A 61 -7.89 1.68 -6.72
C MET A 61 -6.94 2.11 -5.59
N SER A 62 -6.66 3.40 -5.53
CA SER A 62 -5.85 4.01 -4.47
C SER A 62 -6.49 5.25 -3.84
N ASP A 63 -7.55 5.81 -4.42
CA ASP A 63 -8.24 6.96 -3.86
C ASP A 63 -8.88 6.66 -2.50
N LYS A 64 -8.84 7.65 -1.59
CA LYS A 64 -9.27 7.47 -0.19
C LYS A 64 -10.72 7.00 -0.06
N ALA A 65 -11.64 7.55 -0.84
CA ALA A 65 -13.06 7.26 -0.72
C ALA A 65 -13.37 5.83 -1.21
N GLY A 66 -12.82 5.47 -2.36
CA GLY A 66 -12.95 4.13 -2.94
C GLY A 66 -12.33 3.06 -2.05
N VAL A 67 -11.11 3.29 -1.57
CA VAL A 67 -10.42 2.37 -0.64
C VAL A 67 -11.22 2.16 0.64
N LYS A 68 -11.72 3.25 1.25
CA LYS A 68 -12.53 3.16 2.48
C LYS A 68 -13.82 2.37 2.27
N ALA A 69 -14.50 2.59 1.16
CA ALA A 69 -15.74 1.85 0.82
C ALA A 69 -15.43 0.37 0.57
N LEU A 70 -14.41 0.06 -0.23
CA LEU A 70 -13.99 -1.29 -0.54
C LEU A 70 -13.59 -2.07 0.72
N VAL A 71 -12.69 -1.52 1.51
CA VAL A 71 -12.13 -2.19 2.69
C VAL A 71 -13.22 -2.49 3.73
N LYS A 72 -14.14 -1.54 3.97
CA LYS A 72 -15.28 -1.78 4.86
C LYS A 72 -16.24 -2.84 4.32
N ARG A 73 -16.50 -2.83 3.02
CA ARG A 73 -17.32 -3.85 2.35
C ARG A 73 -16.70 -5.23 2.49
N LEU A 74 -15.40 -5.37 2.17
CA LEU A 74 -14.67 -6.64 2.30
C LEU A 74 -14.61 -7.13 3.76
N ALA A 75 -14.38 -6.22 4.71
CA ALA A 75 -14.38 -6.55 6.13
C ALA A 75 -15.75 -7.05 6.61
N LYS A 76 -16.85 -6.52 6.06
CA LYS A 76 -18.20 -7.04 6.31
C LYS A 76 -18.35 -8.44 5.73
N VAL A 77 -18.00 -8.65 4.46
CA VAL A 77 -18.05 -9.99 3.84
C VAL A 77 -17.24 -11.00 4.65
N ARG A 78 -16.05 -10.62 5.15
CA ARG A 78 -15.22 -11.46 6.01
C ARG A 78 -15.88 -11.76 7.36
N THR A 79 -16.75 -10.86 7.87
CA THR A 79 -17.53 -11.10 9.09
C THR A 79 -18.67 -12.05 8.84
N ASP A 80 -19.40 -11.83 7.75
CA ASP A 80 -20.60 -12.61 7.40
C ASP A 80 -20.20 -14.05 6.97
N TYR A 81 -19.00 -14.20 6.40
CA TYR A 81 -18.47 -15.49 5.93
C TYR A 81 -17.07 -15.78 6.53
N PRO A 82 -16.99 -16.14 7.80
CA PRO A 82 -15.68 -16.31 8.50
C PRO A 82 -14.85 -17.48 7.97
N GLY A 83 -15.43 -18.38 7.20
CA GLY A 83 -14.74 -19.53 6.59
C GLY A 83 -13.77 -19.17 5.47
N PHE A 84 -13.90 -18.00 4.84
CA PHE A 84 -12.97 -17.58 3.79
C PHE A 84 -11.65 -17.07 4.38
N ASN A 85 -10.53 -17.61 3.91
CA ASN A 85 -9.20 -17.05 4.20
C ASN A 85 -8.87 -16.00 3.13
N VAL A 86 -8.83 -14.73 3.52
CA VAL A 86 -8.68 -13.59 2.61
C VAL A 86 -7.43 -12.81 2.97
N SER A 87 -6.66 -12.41 1.96
CA SER A 87 -5.60 -11.41 2.06
C SER A 87 -5.82 -10.34 1.01
N LEU A 88 -5.58 -9.09 1.37
CA LEU A 88 -5.80 -7.94 0.51
C LEU A 88 -4.45 -7.30 0.15
N ILE A 89 -4.24 -7.00 -1.13
CA ILE A 89 -3.07 -6.27 -1.59
C ILE A 89 -3.45 -4.80 -1.73
N GLY A 90 -2.73 -3.94 -1.00
CA GLY A 90 -2.93 -2.49 -1.02
C GLY A 90 -1.78 -1.77 -1.71
N TYR A 91 -2.05 -0.58 -2.20
CA TYR A 91 -1.08 0.32 -2.83
C TYR A 91 -0.35 1.18 -1.79
N PRO A 92 0.78 1.81 -2.16
CA PRO A 92 1.57 2.63 -1.23
C PRO A 92 0.77 3.74 -0.56
N GLU A 93 -0.16 4.37 -1.28
CA GLU A 93 -1.04 5.44 -0.82
C GLU A 93 -1.95 5.01 0.35
N TRP A 94 -2.26 3.71 0.44
CA TRP A 94 -3.10 3.16 1.50
C TRP A 94 -2.50 3.31 2.89
N GLN A 95 -1.18 3.49 2.99
CA GLN A 95 -0.52 3.82 4.26
C GLN A 95 -1.04 5.12 4.88
N ALA A 96 -1.43 6.09 4.05
CA ALA A 96 -2.00 7.35 4.53
C ALA A 96 -3.38 7.19 5.18
N TYR A 97 -4.04 6.05 4.96
CA TYR A 97 -5.38 5.74 5.50
C TYR A 97 -5.33 4.76 6.67
N ALA A 98 -4.13 4.30 7.05
CA ALA A 98 -3.97 3.26 8.08
C ALA A 98 -4.53 3.68 9.44
N ASP A 99 -4.45 4.96 9.81
CA ASP A 99 -5.00 5.48 11.08
C ASP A 99 -6.53 5.26 11.16
N GLU A 100 -7.24 5.36 10.02
CA GLU A 100 -8.69 5.20 9.97
C GLU A 100 -9.14 3.75 9.72
N LEU A 101 -8.29 2.93 9.07
CA LEU A 101 -8.66 1.62 8.54
C LEU A 101 -7.86 0.46 9.15
N ALA A 102 -7.10 0.70 10.22
CA ALA A 102 -6.23 -0.31 10.83
C ALA A 102 -6.98 -1.60 11.18
N ALA A 103 -8.16 -1.50 11.79
CA ALA A 103 -8.95 -2.66 12.21
C ALA A 103 -9.39 -3.52 11.02
N GLU A 104 -9.82 -2.88 9.94
CA GLU A 104 -10.23 -3.56 8.71
C GLU A 104 -9.03 -4.14 7.98
N TYR A 105 -7.90 -3.43 7.93
CA TYR A 105 -6.65 -3.94 7.34
C TYR A 105 -6.17 -5.22 8.04
N TYR A 106 -6.17 -5.23 9.37
CA TYR A 106 -5.84 -6.43 10.14
C TYR A 106 -6.82 -7.58 9.87
N LYS A 107 -8.12 -7.28 9.83
CA LYS A 107 -9.15 -8.27 9.57
C LYS A 107 -9.03 -8.92 8.19
N LEU A 108 -8.57 -8.16 7.20
CA LEU A 108 -8.40 -8.58 5.82
C LEU A 108 -6.97 -9.09 5.53
N ASP A 109 -6.11 -9.21 6.55
CA ASP A 109 -4.71 -9.60 6.36
C ASP A 109 -4.08 -8.80 5.21
N THR A 110 -4.11 -7.47 5.33
CA THR A 110 -3.73 -6.54 4.26
C THR A 110 -2.23 -6.38 4.16
N TYR A 111 -1.70 -6.53 2.96
CA TYR A 111 -0.31 -6.30 2.61
C TYR A 111 -0.20 -5.06 1.73
N ILE A 112 0.53 -4.06 2.18
CA ILE A 112 0.79 -2.84 1.42
C ILE A 112 2.24 -2.87 0.97
N PHE A 113 2.47 -2.87 -0.35
CA PHE A 113 3.83 -2.71 -0.86
C PHE A 113 4.22 -1.23 -0.85
N ALA A 114 5.49 -0.95 -0.59
CA ALA A 114 6.01 0.40 -0.52
C ALA A 114 7.51 0.43 -0.84
N ASN A 115 7.95 1.49 -1.48
CA ASN A 115 9.36 1.80 -1.69
C ASN A 115 9.93 2.77 -0.63
N TYR A 116 9.06 3.30 0.23
CA TYR A 116 9.44 4.11 1.38
C TYR A 116 8.60 3.71 2.60
N TYR A 117 9.26 3.38 3.69
CA TYR A 117 8.62 3.01 4.95
C TYR A 117 9.27 3.76 6.11
N TYR A 118 8.47 4.19 7.06
CA TYR A 118 8.93 4.73 8.35
C TYR A 118 8.14 4.10 9.50
N ASN A 119 8.82 3.87 10.63
CA ASN A 119 8.16 3.33 11.79
C ASN A 119 7.55 4.47 12.62
N VAL A 120 6.23 4.61 12.60
CA VAL A 120 5.48 5.64 13.35
C VAL A 120 5.68 5.57 14.86
N TYR A 121 6.08 4.41 15.39
CA TYR A 121 6.27 4.18 16.81
C TYR A 121 7.71 4.43 17.25
N ALA A 122 8.65 4.55 16.33
CA ALA A 122 10.04 4.81 16.66
C ALA A 122 10.22 6.16 17.39
N PRO A 123 11.04 6.22 18.45
CA PRO A 123 11.28 7.47 19.18
C PRO A 123 11.77 8.61 18.26
N ALA A 124 12.68 8.31 17.32
CA ALA A 124 13.18 9.29 16.37
C ALA A 124 12.05 9.90 15.51
N THR A 125 11.14 9.07 15.00
CA THR A 125 9.99 9.54 14.22
C THR A 125 9.07 10.43 15.06
N LYS A 126 8.78 10.02 16.30
CA LYS A 126 7.94 10.81 17.21
C LYS A 126 8.57 12.16 17.54
N ASN A 127 9.86 12.19 17.80
CA ASN A 127 10.58 13.43 18.05
C ASN A 127 10.53 14.35 16.82
N PHE A 128 10.82 13.81 15.64
CA PHE A 128 10.72 14.59 14.40
C PHE A 128 9.32 15.18 14.17
N VAL A 129 8.27 14.39 14.38
CA VAL A 129 6.86 14.87 14.26
C VAL A 129 6.59 16.01 15.24
N HIS A 130 7.05 15.86 16.49
CA HIS A 130 6.92 16.90 17.52
C HIS A 130 7.64 18.19 17.12
N ASP A 131 8.90 18.08 16.70
CA ASP A 131 9.74 19.21 16.32
C ASP A 131 9.19 19.90 15.07
N TYR A 132 8.75 19.14 14.07
CA TYR A 132 8.10 19.68 12.89
C TYR A 132 6.88 20.55 13.26
N LYS A 133 6.00 20.03 14.13
CA LYS A 133 4.83 20.77 14.59
C LYS A 133 5.21 22.02 15.38
N SER A 134 6.26 21.93 16.19
CA SER A 134 6.78 23.08 16.96
C SER A 134 7.34 24.17 16.06
N TRP A 135 8.10 23.81 15.01
CA TRP A 135 8.75 24.76 14.10
C TRP A 135 7.80 25.38 13.09
N PHE A 136 6.91 24.57 12.53
CA PHE A 136 6.03 25.02 11.44
C PHE A 136 4.61 25.36 11.90
N HIS A 137 4.26 25.15 13.18
CA HIS A 137 2.94 25.36 13.77
C HIS A 137 1.79 24.68 13.00
N THR A 138 2.09 23.57 12.33
CA THR A 138 1.13 22.77 11.58
C THR A 138 1.51 21.29 11.64
N ASP A 139 0.53 20.41 11.43
CA ASP A 139 0.78 19.00 11.29
C ASP A 139 1.34 18.68 9.89
N MET A 140 2.17 17.64 9.79
CA MET A 140 2.63 17.15 8.49
C MET A 140 1.45 16.64 7.66
N LEU A 141 1.50 16.87 6.35
CA LEU A 141 0.51 16.32 5.43
C LEU A 141 0.46 14.80 5.52
N ASN A 142 -0.75 14.26 5.65
CA ASN A 142 -0.98 12.81 5.65
C ASN A 142 -1.13 12.30 4.22
N VAL A 143 -0.01 12.23 3.51
CA VAL A 143 0.12 11.73 2.14
C VAL A 143 1.19 10.64 2.08
N TYR A 144 1.23 9.88 1.01
CA TYR A 144 2.33 8.94 0.76
C TYR A 144 3.17 9.42 -0.44
N PRO A 145 4.52 9.41 -0.32
CA PRO A 145 5.28 9.31 0.93
C PRO A 145 5.06 10.54 1.82
N ARG A 146 5.31 10.43 3.13
CA ARG A 146 5.34 11.59 4.03
C ARG A 146 6.53 12.48 3.68
N MET A 147 6.30 13.49 2.84
CA MET A 147 7.35 14.31 2.21
C MET A 147 8.30 14.96 3.21
N ALA A 148 7.81 15.38 4.39
CA ALA A 148 8.66 15.96 5.43
C ALA A 148 9.66 14.94 5.99
N LEU A 149 9.22 13.70 6.27
CA LEU A 149 10.11 12.63 6.74
C LEU A 149 11.08 12.19 5.64
N LEU A 150 10.59 12.00 4.42
CA LEU A 150 11.44 11.66 3.28
C LEU A 150 12.51 12.73 3.03
N GLY A 151 12.13 14.01 3.06
CA GLY A 151 13.07 15.12 2.90
C GLY A 151 14.11 15.18 4.02
N HIS A 152 13.69 14.94 5.26
CA HIS A 152 14.60 14.83 6.40
C HIS A 152 15.62 13.69 6.21
N ASP A 153 15.16 12.49 5.86
CA ASP A 153 16.04 11.34 5.67
C ASP A 153 17.01 11.55 4.51
N CYS A 154 16.54 12.09 3.37
CA CYS A 154 17.39 12.45 2.26
C CYS A 154 18.44 13.53 2.65
N GLY A 155 18.01 14.53 3.44
CA GLY A 155 18.90 15.57 3.96
C GLY A 155 19.98 15.00 4.87
N LEU A 156 19.63 14.11 5.79
CA LEU A 156 20.60 13.44 6.67
C LEU A 156 21.62 12.63 5.87
N VAL A 157 21.16 11.82 4.91
CA VAL A 157 22.04 11.03 4.04
C VAL A 157 23.01 11.93 3.28
N ALA A 158 22.50 13.04 2.72
CA ALA A 158 23.34 13.98 1.98
C ALA A 158 24.38 14.67 2.88
N ILE A 159 23.97 15.17 4.06
CA ILE A 159 24.87 15.85 5.00
C ILE A 159 25.92 14.88 5.54
N GLU A 160 25.52 13.72 6.01
CA GLU A 160 26.46 12.72 6.53
C GLU A 160 27.41 12.21 5.45
N GLY A 161 26.92 11.98 4.25
CA GLY A 161 27.74 11.56 3.13
C GLY A 161 28.78 12.61 2.76
N LEU A 162 28.38 13.88 2.65
CA LEU A 162 29.31 14.99 2.36
C LEU A 162 30.35 15.19 3.47
N LEU A 163 29.96 14.99 4.74
CA LEU A 163 30.88 15.08 5.87
C LEU A 163 31.92 13.94 5.87
N LYS A 164 31.54 12.73 5.45
CA LYS A 164 32.42 11.56 5.43
C LYS A 164 33.30 11.49 4.19
N GLU A 165 32.75 11.79 3.02
CA GLU A 165 33.35 11.50 1.72
C GLU A 165 33.58 12.76 0.87
N GLY A 166 33.16 13.93 1.36
CA GLY A 166 33.30 15.18 0.65
C GLY A 166 32.61 15.18 -0.72
N LYS A 167 33.27 15.75 -1.71
CA LYS A 167 32.77 15.86 -3.09
C LYS A 167 32.54 14.50 -3.79
N ASP A 168 33.16 13.45 -3.29
CA ASP A 168 33.12 12.11 -3.91
C ASP A 168 31.95 11.26 -3.40
N PHE A 169 31.16 11.77 -2.43
CA PHE A 169 30.01 11.11 -1.85
C PHE A 169 29.02 10.53 -2.88
N PRO A 170 28.60 11.25 -3.94
CA PRO A 170 27.65 10.70 -4.90
C PRO A 170 28.15 9.46 -5.66
N ALA A 171 29.47 9.39 -5.92
CA ALA A 171 30.06 8.27 -6.63
C ALA A 171 30.20 7.02 -5.76
N ASN A 172 30.47 7.20 -4.46
CA ASN A 172 30.79 6.11 -3.55
C ASN A 172 29.55 5.53 -2.84
N SER A 173 28.54 6.36 -2.54
CA SER A 173 27.44 5.96 -1.64
C SER A 173 26.25 5.34 -2.32
N PHE A 174 26.02 5.59 -3.60
CA PHE A 174 24.84 5.06 -4.28
C PHE A 174 25.08 3.78 -5.07
N GLY A 175 26.29 3.22 -5.04
CA GLY A 175 26.58 1.88 -5.57
C GLY A 175 26.03 1.62 -6.98
N VAL A 176 25.99 2.67 -7.82
CA VAL A 176 25.56 2.49 -9.21
C VAL A 176 26.67 1.70 -9.90
N PRO A 177 26.41 0.47 -10.37
CA PRO A 177 27.39 -0.23 -11.17
C PRO A 177 27.70 0.63 -12.40
N GLN A 178 28.96 0.93 -12.61
CA GLN A 178 29.45 1.54 -13.85
C GLN A 178 29.25 0.57 -15.01
#